data_95df4d423287b668492a4506a98fbca6
#
_entry.id   95df4d423287b668492a4506a98fbca6
#
_cell.length_a   1.000
_cell.length_b   1.000
_cell.length_c   1.000
_cell.angle_alpha   90.00
_cell.angle_beta   90.00
_cell.angle_gamma   90.00
#
_symmetry.space_group_name_H-M   'P 1'
#
loop_
_entity.id
_entity.type
_entity.pdbx_description
1 polymer ?
#
loop_
_entity_poly.entity_id
_entity_poly.type
_entity_poly.pdbx_seq_one_letter_code
_entity_poly.pdbx_strand_id
1 'polypeptide(L)'
;MSKSRIVLLLKPTEMQYIEQILFVIVLGVAVYFFAQKIIKVRRNIFLGKKEKINDRKPERWKMMTKVALGQSKMVVRPVAGFFHILIYVGFVLINIEVLEILIDGVFGTHRVLSFLGPVYDAAIGFFEILAALVFIACVVFLGRRFISKIPRFHSKEMKGWATQDATYILLIEIVLMVALLKMNAVDQVLQSQGADHYVDAGSFPISQFLKGFFDGYSTSTLIVMERVFWWFHILGILLFLNYVPYSKHLHIFLAFPNTWYSRLKSAGEFANMPEITNEVNLMLDPSKADPNMPPPDKFGVSDVTDLSWTSIMGAYACTECGRCTSACPANITGKELSPRKIMMDTRARAEELGNAKDEHGPDYHDGKSLHDLISQEELLACTTCNACVEVCPININPLEIIFGMRQYQTLEKSAMPSEWAMMNSNIENNQAPWQFSPSDRANWTKNIN
;
A
#
# COMPACT_ATOMS: atom_id res chain seq x y z
N MET A 1 -61.53 -17.64 10.25
CA MET A 1 -60.34 -17.76 11.12
C MET A 1 -59.28 -16.78 10.64
N SER A 2 -59.26 -15.60 11.29
CA SER A 2 -58.37 -14.52 10.97
C SER A 2 -56.98 -14.80 11.59
N LYS A 3 -55.95 -14.94 10.77
CA LYS A 3 -54.55 -14.95 11.25
C LYS A 3 -54.17 -13.51 11.54
N SER A 4 -54.23 -13.11 12.80
CA SER A 4 -53.67 -11.87 13.31
C SER A 4 -52.15 -11.92 13.09
N ARG A 5 -51.64 -11.17 12.12
CA ARG A 5 -50.23 -10.80 12.07
C ARG A 5 -49.97 -9.82 13.20
N ILE A 6 -49.26 -10.25 14.22
CA ILE A 6 -48.63 -9.36 15.19
C ILE A 6 -47.53 -8.60 14.47
N VAL A 7 -47.86 -7.48 13.85
CA VAL A 7 -46.90 -6.46 13.50
C VAL A 7 -46.61 -5.70 14.78
N LEU A 8 -45.44 -5.89 15.36
CA LEU A 8 -44.95 -5.10 16.47
C LEU A 8 -44.85 -3.65 15.97
N LEU A 9 -45.90 -2.86 16.20
CA LEU A 9 -45.93 -1.41 15.94
C LEU A 9 -45.10 -0.71 17.03
N LEU A 10 -43.80 -0.72 16.88
CA LEU A 10 -42.92 0.18 17.61
C LEU A 10 -43.27 1.63 17.20
N LYS A 11 -43.34 2.54 18.17
CA LYS A 11 -43.54 3.96 17.88
C LYS A 11 -42.37 4.48 17.02
N PRO A 12 -42.57 5.46 16.12
CA PRO A 12 -41.51 6.00 15.29
C PRO A 12 -40.23 6.39 16.06
N THR A 13 -40.37 6.94 17.24
CA THR A 13 -39.26 7.28 18.14
C THR A 13 -38.51 6.06 18.67
N GLU A 14 -39.19 4.95 18.95
CA GLU A 14 -38.54 3.72 19.43
C GLU A 14 -37.76 3.03 18.29
N MET A 15 -38.24 3.05 17.04
CA MET A 15 -37.55 2.55 15.89
C MET A 15 -36.25 3.32 15.60
N GLN A 16 -36.26 4.64 15.75
CA GLN A 16 -35.09 5.49 15.56
C GLN A 16 -33.96 5.13 16.56
N TYR A 17 -34.28 4.93 17.85
CA TYR A 17 -33.26 4.52 18.82
C TYR A 17 -32.68 3.12 18.52
N ILE A 18 -33.49 2.21 18.00
CA ILE A 18 -33.02 0.87 17.62
C ILE A 18 -31.99 0.95 16.48
N GLU A 19 -32.27 1.76 15.46
CA GLU A 19 -31.33 1.96 14.32
C GLU A 19 -30.01 2.56 14.78
N GLN A 20 -30.05 3.56 15.66
CA GLN A 20 -28.84 4.18 16.23
C GLN A 20 -28.00 3.19 17.06
N ILE A 21 -28.69 2.42 17.95
CA ILE A 21 -27.98 1.40 18.74
C ILE A 21 -27.34 0.36 17.84
N LEU A 22 -28.07 -0.13 16.83
CA LEU A 22 -27.55 -1.08 15.87
C LEU A 22 -26.34 -0.51 15.12
N PHE A 23 -26.43 0.74 14.69
CA PHE A 23 -25.33 1.42 13.99
C PHE A 23 -24.08 1.53 14.86
N VAL A 24 -24.23 1.96 16.13
CA VAL A 24 -23.10 2.07 17.07
C VAL A 24 -22.44 0.70 17.32
N ILE A 25 -23.25 -0.35 17.46
CA ILE A 25 -22.72 -1.72 17.61
C ILE A 25 -21.92 -2.14 16.36
N VAL A 26 -22.48 -1.96 15.18
CA VAL A 26 -21.82 -2.31 13.91
C VAL A 26 -20.53 -1.52 13.71
N LEU A 27 -20.56 -0.22 13.98
CA LEU A 27 -19.37 0.63 13.92
C LEU A 27 -18.30 0.18 14.92
N GLY A 28 -18.70 -0.09 16.17
CA GLY A 28 -17.79 -0.58 17.22
C GLY A 28 -17.13 -1.90 16.84
N VAL A 29 -17.89 -2.84 16.31
CA VAL A 29 -17.40 -4.14 15.81
C VAL A 29 -16.43 -3.95 14.65
N ALA A 30 -16.76 -3.11 13.67
CA ALA A 30 -15.91 -2.83 12.54
C ALA A 30 -14.58 -2.20 12.96
N VAL A 31 -14.61 -1.20 13.85
CA VAL A 31 -13.41 -0.55 14.38
C VAL A 31 -12.55 -1.53 15.20
N TYR A 32 -13.17 -2.40 15.98
CA TYR A 32 -12.47 -3.41 16.75
C TYR A 32 -11.67 -4.36 15.85
N PHE A 33 -12.29 -4.95 14.83
CA PHE A 33 -11.59 -5.88 13.92
C PHE A 33 -10.50 -5.17 13.11
N PHE A 34 -10.76 -3.96 12.63
CA PHE A 34 -9.76 -3.14 11.96
C PHE A 34 -8.54 -2.91 12.86
N ALA A 35 -8.76 -2.46 14.10
CA ALA A 35 -7.70 -2.20 15.06
C ALA A 35 -6.87 -3.47 15.35
N GLN A 36 -7.51 -4.61 15.56
CA GLN A 36 -6.83 -5.88 15.79
C GLN A 36 -5.89 -6.24 14.63
N LYS A 37 -6.34 -6.07 13.38
CA LYS A 37 -5.49 -6.38 12.23
C LYS A 37 -4.36 -5.36 12.05
N ILE A 38 -4.61 -4.07 12.28
CA ILE A 38 -3.56 -3.04 12.23
C ILE A 38 -2.50 -3.28 13.30
N ILE A 39 -2.88 -3.71 14.51
CA ILE A 39 -1.92 -4.09 15.56
C ILE A 39 -1.02 -5.24 15.08
N LYS A 40 -1.58 -6.26 14.42
CA LYS A 40 -0.80 -7.36 13.83
C LYS A 40 0.15 -6.88 12.72
N VAL A 41 -0.33 -6.05 11.81
CA VAL A 41 0.52 -5.43 10.76
C VAL A 41 1.65 -4.63 11.37
N ARG A 42 1.35 -3.79 12.37
CA ARG A 42 2.36 -3.01 13.09
C ARG A 42 3.39 -3.93 13.77
N ARG A 43 2.96 -4.99 14.45
CA ARG A 43 3.86 -5.97 15.05
C ARG A 43 4.77 -6.60 13.99
N ASN A 44 4.23 -7.01 12.84
CA ASN A 44 5.00 -7.63 11.76
C ASN A 44 6.04 -6.67 11.18
N ILE A 45 5.71 -5.39 11.03
CA ILE A 45 6.67 -4.36 10.62
C ILE A 45 7.84 -4.28 11.61
N PHE A 46 7.57 -4.39 12.91
CA PHE A 46 8.58 -4.33 13.96
C PHE A 46 9.24 -5.69 14.30
N LEU A 47 9.07 -6.73 13.46
CA LEU A 47 9.91 -7.94 13.51
C LEU A 47 11.36 -7.61 13.10
N GLY A 48 11.54 -6.61 12.26
CA GLY A 48 12.85 -6.16 11.80
C GLY A 48 13.65 -5.38 12.85
N LYS A 49 14.92 -5.15 12.54
CA LYS A 49 15.85 -4.38 13.37
C LYS A 49 15.32 -2.97 13.62
N LYS A 50 15.40 -2.54 14.88
CA LYS A 50 14.96 -1.21 15.30
C LYS A 50 16.03 -0.17 14.99
N GLU A 51 15.78 0.67 14.01
CA GLU A 51 16.61 1.82 13.70
C GLU A 51 15.94 3.10 14.19
N LYS A 52 16.71 3.99 14.81
CA LYS A 52 16.25 5.32 15.20
C LYS A 52 16.53 6.29 14.06
N ILE A 53 15.49 6.68 13.34
CA ILE A 53 15.56 7.63 12.25
C ILE A 53 14.99 8.97 12.73
N ASN A 54 15.88 9.87 13.18
CA ASN A 54 15.52 11.18 13.73
C ASN A 54 16.26 12.35 13.06
N ASP A 55 17.06 12.05 12.04
CA ASP A 55 17.85 13.02 11.29
C ASP A 55 17.00 13.83 10.31
N ARG A 56 17.48 15.02 9.94
CA ARG A 56 16.97 15.83 8.83
C ARG A 56 15.43 15.94 8.74
N LYS A 57 14.75 16.13 9.85
CA LYS A 57 13.27 16.17 9.93
C LYS A 57 12.61 17.09 8.91
N PRO A 58 13.11 18.34 8.66
CA PRO A 58 12.52 19.21 7.65
C PRO A 58 12.53 18.61 6.23
N GLU A 59 13.64 17.93 5.87
CA GLU A 59 13.75 17.27 4.56
C GLU A 59 12.81 16.08 4.46
N ARG A 60 12.60 15.31 5.54
CA ARG A 60 11.66 14.19 5.61
C ARG A 60 10.22 14.67 5.43
N TRP A 61 9.82 15.75 6.10
CA TRP A 61 8.52 16.38 5.90
C TRP A 61 8.35 16.89 4.47
N LYS A 62 9.37 17.54 3.90
CA LYS A 62 9.37 17.98 2.50
C LYS A 62 9.22 16.80 1.55
N MET A 63 9.91 15.68 1.80
CA MET A 63 9.83 14.47 0.99
C MET A 63 8.42 13.88 1.05
N MET A 64 7.84 13.69 2.22
CA MET A 64 6.49 13.18 2.41
C MET A 64 5.45 14.08 1.74
N THR A 65 5.52 15.40 1.98
CA THR A 65 4.61 16.37 1.37
C THR A 65 4.71 16.36 -0.16
N LYS A 66 5.92 16.31 -0.73
CA LYS A 66 6.12 16.29 -2.18
C LYS A 66 5.65 14.98 -2.82
N VAL A 67 6.00 13.84 -2.21
CA VAL A 67 5.82 12.53 -2.83
C VAL A 67 4.47 11.91 -2.48
N ALA A 68 4.10 11.81 -1.21
CA ALA A 68 2.84 11.20 -0.80
C ALA A 68 1.66 12.16 -0.96
N LEU A 69 1.73 13.36 -0.39
CA LEU A 69 0.62 14.32 -0.48
C LEU A 69 0.52 14.95 -1.88
N GLY A 70 1.62 15.44 -2.43
CA GLY A 70 1.67 16.12 -3.73
C GLY A 70 1.76 15.20 -4.95
N GLN A 71 1.79 13.88 -4.77
CA GLN A 71 1.76 12.85 -5.82
C GLN A 71 2.79 13.06 -6.96
N SER A 72 3.93 13.71 -6.66
CA SER A 72 4.89 14.19 -7.68
C SER A 72 5.46 13.09 -8.58
N LYS A 73 5.61 11.87 -8.07
CA LYS A 73 6.08 10.71 -8.86
C LYS A 73 4.94 9.98 -9.59
N MET A 74 3.67 10.27 -9.31
CA MET A 74 2.54 9.64 -10.00
C MET A 74 2.38 10.18 -11.42
N VAL A 75 2.58 11.47 -11.64
CA VAL A 75 2.39 12.15 -12.95
C VAL A 75 3.39 11.74 -14.02
N VAL A 76 4.50 11.07 -13.66
CA VAL A 76 5.48 10.52 -14.61
C VAL A 76 4.84 9.56 -15.63
N ARG A 77 3.73 8.91 -15.25
CA ARG A 77 2.90 8.11 -16.15
C ARG A 77 1.54 8.81 -16.30
N PRO A 78 1.36 9.72 -17.28
CA PRO A 78 0.28 10.73 -17.27
C PRO A 78 -1.12 10.10 -17.18
N VAL A 79 -1.44 9.10 -17.98
CA VAL A 79 -2.76 8.46 -17.95
C VAL A 79 -3.04 7.81 -16.58
N ALA A 80 -2.10 7.00 -16.07
CA ALA A 80 -2.28 6.35 -14.77
C ALA A 80 -2.24 7.37 -13.63
N GLY A 81 -1.40 8.40 -13.75
CA GLY A 81 -1.28 9.47 -12.76
C GLY A 81 -2.55 10.30 -12.65
N PHE A 82 -3.11 10.73 -13.78
CA PHE A 82 -4.34 11.53 -13.81
C PHE A 82 -5.51 10.79 -13.11
N PHE A 83 -5.81 9.57 -13.53
CA PHE A 83 -6.91 8.81 -12.92
C PHE A 83 -6.64 8.43 -11.45
N HIS A 84 -5.37 8.19 -11.08
CA HIS A 84 -5.03 7.95 -9.68
C HIS A 84 -5.22 9.22 -8.83
N ILE A 85 -4.87 10.40 -9.35
CA ILE A 85 -5.08 11.66 -8.63
C ILE A 85 -6.57 11.93 -8.45
N LEU A 86 -7.41 11.63 -9.44
CA LEU A 86 -8.87 11.73 -9.29
C LEU A 86 -9.39 10.85 -8.15
N ILE A 87 -8.95 9.57 -8.09
CA ILE A 87 -9.32 8.67 -6.99
C ILE A 87 -8.78 9.19 -5.66
N TYR A 88 -7.52 9.64 -5.62
CA TYR A 88 -6.90 10.15 -4.40
C TYR A 88 -7.62 11.39 -3.85
N VAL A 89 -7.89 12.38 -4.69
CA VAL A 89 -8.62 13.61 -4.31
C VAL A 89 -10.06 13.26 -3.93
N GLY A 90 -10.73 12.42 -4.73
CA GLY A 90 -12.07 11.94 -4.42
C GLY A 90 -12.11 11.23 -3.07
N PHE A 91 -11.20 10.28 -2.83
CA PHE A 91 -11.11 9.57 -1.56
C PHE A 91 -10.94 10.53 -0.37
N VAL A 92 -10.05 11.51 -0.43
CA VAL A 92 -9.81 12.45 0.68
C VAL A 92 -11.03 13.34 0.94
N LEU A 93 -11.66 13.87 -0.11
CA LEU A 93 -12.72 14.87 0.02
C LEU A 93 -14.10 14.25 0.26
N ILE A 94 -14.44 13.14 -0.41
CA ILE A 94 -15.73 12.45 -0.19
C ILE A 94 -15.80 11.84 1.22
N ASN A 95 -14.67 11.50 1.85
CA ASN A 95 -14.67 11.05 3.24
C ASN A 95 -15.18 12.10 4.25
N ILE A 96 -15.26 13.37 3.87
CA ILE A 96 -15.97 14.40 4.68
C ILE A 96 -17.47 14.08 4.76
N GLU A 97 -18.08 13.67 3.64
CA GLU A 97 -19.48 13.21 3.63
C GLU A 97 -19.64 11.89 4.40
N VAL A 98 -18.65 10.99 4.32
CA VAL A 98 -18.65 9.77 5.17
C VAL A 98 -18.63 10.11 6.66
N LEU A 99 -17.88 11.13 7.08
CA LEU A 99 -17.90 11.60 8.47
C LEU A 99 -19.30 12.13 8.85
N GLU A 100 -19.99 12.85 7.97
CA GLU A 100 -21.36 13.27 8.17
C GLU A 100 -22.29 12.06 8.34
N ILE A 101 -22.20 11.06 7.47
CA ILE A 101 -22.98 9.80 7.56
C ILE A 101 -22.73 9.09 8.90
N LEU A 102 -21.50 9.07 9.40
CA LEU A 102 -21.19 8.48 10.71
C LEU A 102 -21.83 9.26 11.85
N ILE A 103 -21.83 10.59 11.80
CA ILE A 103 -22.50 11.44 12.79
C ILE A 103 -24.01 11.22 12.75
N ASP A 104 -24.59 11.24 11.55
CA ASP A 104 -26.03 11.01 11.35
C ASP A 104 -26.46 9.63 11.87
N GLY A 105 -25.66 8.60 11.63
CA GLY A 105 -25.92 7.25 12.12
C GLY A 105 -25.86 7.13 13.64
N VAL A 106 -24.97 7.85 14.30
CA VAL A 106 -24.85 7.84 15.78
C VAL A 106 -25.97 8.65 16.44
N PHE A 107 -26.29 9.84 15.91
CA PHE A 107 -27.22 10.77 16.52
C PHE A 107 -28.65 10.68 15.95
N GLY A 108 -28.85 9.94 14.85
CA GLY A 108 -30.16 9.83 14.19
C GLY A 108 -30.55 11.13 13.48
N THR A 109 -29.59 11.92 13.06
CA THR A 109 -29.81 13.12 12.26
C THR A 109 -29.85 12.79 10.77
N HIS A 110 -30.21 13.75 9.95
CA HIS A 110 -30.13 13.66 8.50
C HIS A 110 -29.45 14.92 7.99
N ARG A 111 -28.30 14.74 7.30
CA ARG A 111 -27.48 15.83 6.79
C ARG A 111 -27.16 16.90 7.85
N VAL A 112 -26.52 16.45 8.93
CA VAL A 112 -26.23 17.28 10.12
C VAL A 112 -25.47 18.57 9.78
N LEU A 113 -24.67 18.58 8.70
CA LEU A 113 -23.91 19.76 8.27
C LEU A 113 -24.73 20.73 7.40
N SER A 114 -26.01 20.45 7.09
CA SER A 114 -26.89 21.30 6.28
C SER A 114 -27.04 22.73 6.81
N PHE A 115 -26.77 22.95 8.11
CA PHE A 115 -26.75 24.29 8.72
C PHE A 115 -25.73 25.24 8.07
N LEU A 116 -24.76 24.74 7.30
CA LEU A 116 -23.81 25.55 6.54
C LEU A 116 -24.44 26.20 5.29
N GLY A 117 -25.70 25.86 4.96
CA GLY A 117 -26.46 26.46 3.87
C GLY A 117 -25.78 26.34 2.51
N PRO A 118 -25.64 27.44 1.74
CA PRO A 118 -25.08 27.37 0.36
C PRO A 118 -23.68 26.77 0.25
N VAL A 119 -22.88 26.82 1.32
CA VAL A 119 -21.55 26.19 1.37
C VAL A 119 -21.69 24.68 1.38
N TYR A 120 -22.67 24.17 2.14
CA TYR A 120 -23.00 22.75 2.16
C TYR A 120 -23.48 22.26 0.79
N ASP A 121 -24.40 22.99 0.17
CA ASP A 121 -24.94 22.65 -1.15
C ASP A 121 -23.83 22.57 -2.20
N ALA A 122 -22.92 23.53 -2.21
CA ALA A 122 -21.77 23.53 -3.09
C ALA A 122 -20.81 22.34 -2.80
N ALA A 123 -20.59 22.01 -1.54
CA ALA A 123 -19.73 20.91 -1.13
C ALA A 123 -20.31 19.55 -1.56
N ILE A 124 -21.57 19.29 -1.31
CA ILE A 124 -22.25 18.04 -1.72
C ILE A 124 -22.26 17.92 -3.24
N GLY A 125 -22.58 19.00 -3.97
CA GLY A 125 -22.51 18.98 -5.44
C GLY A 125 -21.12 18.67 -5.98
N PHE A 126 -20.08 19.20 -5.34
CA PHE A 126 -18.70 18.90 -5.70
C PHE A 126 -18.31 17.45 -5.38
N PHE A 127 -18.72 16.91 -4.23
CA PHE A 127 -18.45 15.50 -3.85
C PHE A 127 -19.16 14.54 -4.81
N GLU A 128 -20.35 14.85 -5.25
CA GLU A 128 -21.08 14.04 -6.24
C GLU A 128 -20.37 14.01 -7.60
N ILE A 129 -19.83 15.13 -8.06
CA ILE A 129 -18.99 15.18 -9.27
C ILE A 129 -17.73 14.31 -9.07
N LEU A 130 -17.08 14.43 -7.91
CA LEU A 130 -15.92 13.60 -7.60
C LEU A 130 -16.29 12.10 -7.57
N ALA A 131 -17.44 11.71 -7.00
CA ALA A 131 -17.91 10.34 -6.98
C ALA A 131 -18.09 9.77 -8.39
N ALA A 132 -18.66 10.55 -9.31
CA ALA A 132 -18.77 10.16 -10.73
C ALA A 132 -17.40 10.03 -11.40
N LEU A 133 -16.46 10.92 -11.10
CA LEU A 133 -15.09 10.86 -11.62
C LEU A 133 -14.31 9.67 -11.07
N VAL A 134 -14.48 9.32 -9.79
CA VAL A 134 -13.91 8.11 -9.17
C VAL A 134 -14.48 6.87 -9.83
N PHE A 135 -15.79 6.80 -10.03
CA PHE A 135 -16.43 5.70 -10.77
C PHE A 135 -15.80 5.51 -12.16
N ILE A 136 -15.68 6.59 -12.94
CA ILE A 136 -15.06 6.54 -14.28
C ILE A 136 -13.60 6.09 -14.18
N ALA A 137 -12.84 6.59 -13.22
CA ALA A 137 -11.45 6.22 -13.05
C ALA A 137 -11.28 4.73 -12.73
N CYS A 138 -12.15 4.17 -11.88
CA CYS A 138 -12.15 2.74 -11.56
C CYS A 138 -12.49 1.89 -12.78
N VAL A 139 -13.48 2.29 -13.60
CA VAL A 139 -13.81 1.61 -14.86
C VAL A 139 -12.64 1.66 -15.83
N VAL A 140 -11.97 2.80 -15.97
CA VAL A 140 -10.77 2.94 -16.81
C VAL A 140 -9.64 2.03 -16.31
N PHE A 141 -9.42 1.92 -15.00
CA PHE A 141 -8.40 1.03 -14.46
C PHE A 141 -8.72 -0.45 -14.68
N LEU A 142 -9.99 -0.86 -14.61
CA LEU A 142 -10.42 -2.21 -15.02
C LEU A 142 -10.16 -2.44 -16.51
N GLY A 143 -10.54 -1.49 -17.38
CA GLY A 143 -10.27 -1.56 -18.82
C GLY A 143 -8.77 -1.67 -19.12
N ARG A 144 -7.93 -0.89 -18.43
CA ARG A 144 -6.46 -0.97 -18.54
C ARG A 144 -5.89 -2.33 -18.12
N ARG A 145 -6.51 -2.98 -17.16
CA ARG A 145 -6.08 -4.29 -16.66
C ARG A 145 -6.52 -5.43 -17.60
N PHE A 146 -7.76 -5.45 -18.01
CA PHE A 146 -8.35 -6.59 -18.71
C PHE A 146 -8.42 -6.41 -20.24
N ILE A 147 -8.61 -5.17 -20.73
CA ILE A 147 -8.72 -4.87 -22.16
C ILE A 147 -7.35 -4.54 -22.75
N SER A 148 -6.64 -3.54 -22.16
CA SER A 148 -5.34 -3.09 -22.68
C SER A 148 -4.19 -4.07 -22.37
N LYS A 149 -4.40 -5.05 -21.51
CA LYS A 149 -3.46 -6.15 -21.14
C LYS A 149 -2.01 -5.66 -20.90
N ILE A 150 -1.86 -4.63 -20.07
CA ILE A 150 -0.56 -4.02 -19.79
C ILE A 150 0.40 -5.09 -19.25
N PRO A 151 1.57 -5.35 -19.86
CA PRO A 151 2.41 -6.51 -19.56
C PRO A 151 2.79 -6.67 -18.08
N ARG A 152 3.10 -5.56 -17.40
CA ARG A 152 3.49 -5.60 -15.96
C ARG A 152 2.39 -6.10 -15.03
N PHE A 153 1.12 -6.18 -15.47
CA PHE A 153 0.01 -6.74 -14.68
C PHE A 153 -0.20 -8.23 -14.94
N HIS A 154 0.54 -8.81 -15.90
CA HIS A 154 0.42 -10.21 -16.31
C HIS A 154 1.71 -11.02 -16.06
N SER A 155 2.65 -10.50 -15.27
CA SER A 155 3.86 -11.22 -14.87
C SER A 155 3.53 -12.44 -13.99
N LYS A 156 4.51 -13.37 -13.89
CA LYS A 156 4.35 -14.63 -13.14
C LYS A 156 3.86 -14.41 -11.69
N GLU A 157 4.44 -13.45 -10.99
CA GLU A 157 4.13 -13.11 -9.60
C GLU A 157 2.77 -12.40 -9.41
N MET A 158 2.13 -11.97 -10.48
CA MET A 158 0.80 -11.33 -10.43
C MET A 158 -0.36 -12.32 -10.55
N LYS A 159 -0.09 -13.62 -10.63
CA LYS A 159 -1.14 -14.64 -10.69
C LYS A 159 -1.84 -14.77 -9.33
N GLY A 160 -3.13 -15.13 -9.36
CA GLY A 160 -3.91 -15.37 -8.15
C GLY A 160 -4.27 -14.10 -7.38
N TRP A 161 -4.02 -14.11 -6.07
CA TRP A 161 -4.44 -13.05 -5.14
C TRP A 161 -4.01 -11.65 -5.56
N ALA A 162 -2.79 -11.47 -6.04
CA ALA A 162 -2.28 -10.16 -6.44
C ALA A 162 -3.11 -9.47 -7.54
N THR A 163 -3.69 -10.23 -8.46
CA THR A 163 -4.61 -9.70 -9.49
C THR A 163 -6.04 -9.56 -8.96
N GLN A 164 -6.52 -10.53 -8.18
CA GLN A 164 -7.87 -10.53 -7.62
C GLN A 164 -8.07 -9.36 -6.65
N ASP A 165 -7.11 -9.11 -5.74
CA ASP A 165 -7.15 -8.01 -4.80
C ASP A 165 -7.32 -6.64 -5.49
N ALA A 166 -6.53 -6.36 -6.53
CA ALA A 166 -6.68 -5.12 -7.28
C ALA A 166 -8.03 -5.01 -8.00
N THR A 167 -8.61 -6.14 -8.41
CA THR A 167 -9.92 -6.18 -9.04
C THR A 167 -11.02 -5.94 -8.03
N TYR A 168 -10.94 -6.57 -6.85
CA TYR A 168 -11.91 -6.38 -5.77
C TYR A 168 -11.94 -4.93 -5.27
N ILE A 169 -10.78 -4.29 -5.09
CA ILE A 169 -10.71 -2.87 -4.74
C ILE A 169 -11.52 -2.04 -5.73
N LEU A 170 -11.25 -2.17 -7.03
CA LEU A 170 -11.92 -1.37 -8.06
C LEU A 170 -13.43 -1.66 -8.16
N LEU A 171 -13.84 -2.93 -7.99
CA LEU A 171 -15.26 -3.29 -8.01
C LEU A 171 -16.00 -2.78 -6.78
N ILE A 172 -15.40 -2.86 -5.59
CA ILE A 172 -16.00 -2.32 -4.36
C ILE A 172 -16.20 -0.81 -4.49
N GLU A 173 -15.18 -0.07 -4.95
CA GLU A 173 -15.28 1.37 -5.18
C GLU A 173 -16.41 1.72 -6.17
N ILE A 174 -16.52 1.00 -7.29
CA ILE A 174 -17.61 1.18 -8.26
C ILE A 174 -18.98 0.98 -7.60
N VAL A 175 -19.13 -0.10 -6.83
CA VAL A 175 -20.39 -0.42 -6.16
C VAL A 175 -20.76 0.63 -5.12
N LEU A 176 -19.77 1.11 -4.35
CA LEU A 176 -19.99 2.15 -3.34
C LEU A 176 -20.39 3.49 -3.99
N MET A 177 -19.75 3.90 -5.09
CA MET A 177 -20.12 5.13 -5.80
C MET A 177 -21.53 5.02 -6.40
N VAL A 178 -21.90 3.89 -6.96
CA VAL A 178 -23.26 3.66 -7.45
C VAL A 178 -24.30 3.70 -6.32
N ALA A 179 -23.97 3.12 -5.16
CA ALA A 179 -24.85 3.15 -3.99
C ALA A 179 -25.08 4.59 -3.48
N LEU A 180 -24.00 5.38 -3.37
CA LEU A 180 -24.04 6.78 -2.99
C LEU A 180 -24.94 7.61 -3.93
N LEU A 181 -24.73 7.50 -5.24
CA LEU A 181 -25.51 8.24 -6.22
C LEU A 181 -27.00 7.84 -6.22
N LYS A 182 -27.32 6.56 -5.99
CA LYS A 182 -28.72 6.12 -5.83
C LYS A 182 -29.34 6.61 -4.54
N MET A 183 -28.61 6.59 -3.43
CA MET A 183 -29.05 7.14 -2.15
C MET A 183 -29.42 8.62 -2.33
N ASN A 184 -28.53 9.42 -2.91
CA ASN A 184 -28.76 10.84 -3.17
C ASN A 184 -29.95 11.08 -4.12
N ALA A 185 -30.14 10.23 -5.13
CA ALA A 185 -31.28 10.35 -6.03
C ALA A 185 -32.62 10.14 -5.34
N VAL A 186 -32.72 9.14 -4.46
CA VAL A 186 -33.93 8.88 -3.67
C VAL A 186 -34.17 9.98 -2.66
N ASP A 187 -33.11 10.46 -1.98
CA ASP A 187 -33.15 11.57 -1.05
C ASP A 187 -33.74 12.85 -1.71
N GLN A 188 -33.30 13.20 -2.93
CA GLN A 188 -33.88 14.31 -3.69
C GLN A 188 -35.39 14.18 -3.93
N VAL A 189 -35.86 12.96 -4.22
CA VAL A 189 -37.31 12.75 -4.41
C VAL A 189 -38.05 12.97 -3.11
N LEU A 190 -37.54 12.45 -1.98
CA LEU A 190 -38.11 12.63 -0.64
C LEU A 190 -38.12 14.12 -0.23
N GLN A 191 -37.04 14.85 -0.46
CA GLN A 191 -36.96 16.31 -0.25
C GLN A 191 -38.06 17.02 -1.08
N SER A 192 -38.18 16.71 -2.37
CA SER A 192 -39.18 17.32 -3.25
C SER A 192 -40.63 17.00 -2.86
N GLN A 193 -40.86 15.88 -2.16
CA GLN A 193 -42.16 15.51 -1.60
C GLN A 193 -42.45 16.13 -0.23
N GLY A 194 -41.45 16.83 0.37
CA GLY A 194 -41.56 17.39 1.72
C GLY A 194 -41.71 16.31 2.80
N ALA A 195 -41.03 15.15 2.61
CA ALA A 195 -41.10 14.07 3.59
C ALA A 195 -40.45 14.47 4.92
N ASP A 196 -41.15 14.16 6.03
CA ASP A 196 -40.62 14.41 7.37
C ASP A 196 -39.22 13.81 7.54
N HIS A 197 -38.32 14.48 8.24
CA HIS A 197 -36.92 14.08 8.48
C HIS A 197 -35.96 14.36 7.30
N TYR A 198 -36.44 14.55 6.08
CA TYR A 198 -35.58 14.82 4.90
C TYR A 198 -35.42 16.31 4.69
N VAL A 199 -34.27 16.85 5.10
CA VAL A 199 -33.95 18.27 5.03
C VAL A 199 -33.70 18.66 3.56
N ASP A 200 -34.36 19.76 3.10
CA ASP A 200 -34.11 20.31 1.78
C ASP A 200 -32.74 21.01 1.76
N ALA A 201 -31.72 20.25 1.43
CA ALA A 201 -30.33 20.70 1.41
C ALA A 201 -29.48 19.84 0.48
N GLY A 202 -28.38 20.42 -0.01
CA GLY A 202 -27.47 19.79 -0.95
C GLY A 202 -27.78 20.13 -2.41
N SER A 203 -26.77 19.95 -3.25
CA SER A 203 -26.87 20.07 -4.70
C SER A 203 -26.47 18.74 -5.33
N PHE A 204 -27.26 18.24 -6.26
CA PHE A 204 -27.13 16.88 -6.79
C PHE A 204 -26.98 16.87 -8.31
N PRO A 205 -25.86 17.39 -8.86
CA PRO A 205 -25.69 17.56 -10.30
C PRO A 205 -25.64 16.25 -11.09
N ILE A 206 -25.31 15.12 -10.44
CA ILE A 206 -25.23 13.80 -11.07
C ILE A 206 -26.47 12.97 -10.77
N SER A 207 -26.87 12.86 -9.49
CA SER A 207 -27.99 12.02 -9.05
C SER A 207 -29.33 12.51 -9.57
N GLN A 208 -29.47 13.79 -9.93
CA GLN A 208 -30.66 14.31 -10.60
C GLN A 208 -31.04 13.54 -11.88
N PHE A 209 -30.07 12.99 -12.61
CA PHE A 209 -30.32 12.18 -13.80
C PHE A 209 -30.87 10.78 -13.45
N LEU A 210 -30.68 10.35 -12.20
CA LEU A 210 -31.22 9.08 -11.69
C LEU A 210 -32.59 9.23 -11.07
N LYS A 211 -33.01 10.45 -10.74
CA LYS A 211 -34.29 10.77 -10.09
C LYS A 211 -35.49 10.15 -10.79
N GLY A 212 -35.53 10.19 -12.12
CA GLY A 212 -36.64 9.64 -12.92
C GLY A 212 -36.87 8.13 -12.73
N PHE A 213 -35.89 7.37 -12.24
CA PHE A 213 -36.08 5.96 -11.91
C PHE A 213 -36.88 5.76 -10.61
N PHE A 214 -36.99 6.78 -9.79
CA PHE A 214 -37.63 6.75 -8.47
C PHE A 214 -38.91 7.58 -8.43
N ASP A 215 -39.21 8.37 -9.47
CA ASP A 215 -40.46 9.10 -9.59
C ASP A 215 -41.64 8.13 -9.70
N GLY A 216 -42.72 8.42 -8.96
CA GLY A 216 -43.93 7.59 -8.96
C GLY A 216 -44.02 6.52 -7.85
N TYR A 217 -42.95 6.31 -7.06
CA TYR A 217 -43.05 5.50 -5.84
C TYR A 217 -43.68 6.32 -4.69
N SER A 218 -44.37 5.60 -3.79
CA SER A 218 -44.91 6.25 -2.58
C SER A 218 -43.79 6.69 -1.65
N THR A 219 -44.02 7.76 -0.87
CA THR A 219 -43.07 8.27 0.12
C THR A 219 -42.59 7.19 1.09
N SER A 220 -43.46 6.30 1.53
CA SER A 220 -43.07 5.17 2.40
C SER A 220 -42.14 4.18 1.72
N THR A 221 -42.33 3.90 0.44
CA THR A 221 -41.43 3.05 -0.34
C THR A 221 -40.06 3.71 -0.54
N LEU A 222 -40.05 5.00 -0.84
CA LEU A 222 -38.82 5.78 -1.04
C LEU A 222 -38.00 5.84 0.26
N ILE A 223 -38.64 6.04 1.42
CA ILE A 223 -37.96 5.99 2.73
C ILE A 223 -37.27 4.65 2.94
N VAL A 224 -37.94 3.54 2.65
CA VAL A 224 -37.31 2.21 2.75
C VAL A 224 -36.15 2.07 1.78
N MET A 225 -36.30 2.52 0.53
CA MET A 225 -35.24 2.44 -0.49
C MET A 225 -34.02 3.28 -0.07
N GLU A 226 -34.24 4.50 0.40
CA GLU A 226 -33.17 5.38 0.86
C GLU A 226 -32.42 4.75 2.05
N ARG A 227 -33.15 4.25 3.06
CA ARG A 227 -32.53 3.54 4.20
C ARG A 227 -31.75 2.29 3.76
N VAL A 228 -32.25 1.52 2.79
CA VAL A 228 -31.52 0.37 2.24
C VAL A 228 -30.23 0.83 1.55
N PHE A 229 -30.26 1.87 0.73
CA PHE A 229 -29.04 2.38 0.09
C PHE A 229 -28.07 3.00 1.10
N TRP A 230 -28.56 3.71 2.09
CA TRP A 230 -27.76 4.26 3.18
C TRP A 230 -27.03 3.16 3.96
N TRP A 231 -27.76 2.15 4.44
CA TRP A 231 -27.17 1.02 5.14
C TRP A 231 -26.21 0.22 4.25
N PHE A 232 -26.56 -0.01 3.01
CA PHE A 232 -25.69 -0.71 2.05
C PHE A 232 -24.39 0.06 1.83
N HIS A 233 -24.45 1.36 1.65
CA HIS A 233 -23.28 2.21 1.45
C HIS A 233 -22.35 2.20 2.67
N ILE A 234 -22.89 2.49 3.86
CA ILE A 234 -22.06 2.57 5.07
C ILE A 234 -21.51 1.20 5.50
N LEU A 235 -22.30 0.12 5.41
CA LEU A 235 -21.82 -1.24 5.66
C LEU A 235 -20.75 -1.62 4.66
N GLY A 236 -20.91 -1.26 3.40
CA GLY A 236 -19.89 -1.47 2.37
C GLY A 236 -18.59 -0.74 2.69
N ILE A 237 -18.64 0.51 3.15
CA ILE A 237 -17.46 1.26 3.61
C ILE A 237 -16.80 0.58 4.81
N LEU A 238 -17.56 0.17 5.82
CA LEU A 238 -17.02 -0.49 7.02
C LEU A 238 -16.41 -1.86 6.70
N LEU A 239 -17.01 -2.62 5.78
CA LEU A 239 -16.43 -3.87 5.27
C LEU A 239 -15.15 -3.59 4.49
N PHE A 240 -15.15 -2.57 3.63
CA PHE A 240 -13.95 -2.17 2.88
C PHE A 240 -12.84 -1.68 3.80
N LEU A 241 -13.14 -0.91 4.84
CA LEU A 241 -12.20 -0.52 5.87
C LEU A 241 -11.50 -1.75 6.48
N ASN A 242 -12.25 -2.81 6.79
CA ASN A 242 -11.72 -4.05 7.34
C ASN A 242 -10.96 -4.90 6.31
N TYR A 243 -11.27 -4.73 5.02
CA TYR A 243 -10.53 -5.37 3.92
C TYR A 243 -9.16 -4.71 3.67
N VAL A 244 -9.04 -3.40 3.84
CA VAL A 244 -7.82 -2.61 3.56
C VAL A 244 -6.55 -3.20 4.17
N PRO A 245 -6.49 -3.64 5.45
CA PRO A 245 -5.27 -4.19 6.05
C PRO A 245 -4.77 -5.52 5.43
N TYR A 246 -5.62 -6.22 4.69
CA TYR A 246 -5.27 -7.46 3.97
C TYR A 246 -4.87 -7.21 2.53
N SER A 247 -5.11 -6.01 2.03
CA SER A 247 -4.97 -5.65 0.63
C SER A 247 -3.80 -4.69 0.38
N LYS A 248 -3.43 -4.57 -0.88
CA LYS A 248 -2.50 -3.52 -1.32
C LYS A 248 -3.04 -2.11 -1.13
N HIS A 249 -4.35 -1.96 -0.82
CA HIS A 249 -4.95 -0.67 -0.54
C HIS A 249 -4.48 -0.06 0.79
N LEU A 250 -3.83 -0.86 1.66
CA LEU A 250 -3.18 -0.38 2.89
C LEU A 250 -2.17 0.75 2.63
N HIS A 251 -1.71 0.90 1.38
CA HIS A 251 -0.82 2.01 1.01
C HIS A 251 -1.41 3.40 1.27
N ILE A 252 -2.74 3.55 1.31
CA ILE A 252 -3.38 4.84 1.61
C ILE A 252 -2.95 5.39 2.98
N PHE A 253 -2.68 4.50 3.94
CA PHE A 253 -2.15 4.85 5.25
C PHE A 253 -0.62 4.81 5.29
N LEU A 254 0.00 3.78 4.69
CA LEU A 254 1.44 3.55 4.82
C LEU A 254 2.31 4.37 3.86
N ALA A 255 1.75 4.96 2.80
CA ALA A 255 2.52 5.82 1.89
C ALA A 255 3.12 7.05 2.61
N PHE A 256 2.41 7.62 3.56
CA PHE A 256 2.88 8.78 4.33
C PHE A 256 4.08 8.44 5.21
N PRO A 257 3.99 7.51 6.17
CA PRO A 257 5.15 7.14 6.97
C PRO A 257 6.27 6.56 6.09
N ASN A 258 5.98 5.75 5.08
CA ASN A 258 7.00 5.19 4.21
C ASN A 258 7.81 6.27 3.48
N THR A 259 7.17 7.32 2.96
CA THR A 259 7.88 8.43 2.32
C THR A 259 8.61 9.32 3.31
N TRP A 260 8.09 9.49 4.53
CA TRP A 260 8.78 10.22 5.60
C TRP A 260 10.05 9.50 6.07
N TYR A 261 9.98 8.18 6.25
CA TYR A 261 11.12 7.35 6.65
C TYR A 261 12.00 6.93 5.47
N SER A 262 11.65 7.31 4.23
CA SER A 262 12.44 6.95 3.07
C SER A 262 13.87 7.49 3.15
N ARG A 263 14.77 6.84 2.44
CA ARG A 263 16.17 7.21 2.39
C ARG A 263 16.36 8.60 1.78
N LEU A 264 17.12 9.44 2.46
CA LEU A 264 17.49 10.79 2.01
C LEU A 264 18.89 10.88 1.41
N LYS A 265 19.63 9.78 1.36
CA LYS A 265 20.94 9.69 0.73
C LYS A 265 20.83 9.66 -0.79
N SER A 266 21.91 10.04 -1.48
CA SER A 266 21.98 10.01 -2.94
C SER A 266 21.76 8.59 -3.48
N ALA A 267 21.19 8.49 -4.68
CA ALA A 267 21.16 7.23 -5.41
C ALA A 267 22.62 6.76 -5.64
N GLY A 268 22.94 5.52 -5.45
CA GLY A 268 24.32 5.03 -5.56
C GLY A 268 25.14 5.06 -4.27
N GLU A 269 24.71 5.78 -3.24
CA GLU A 269 25.28 5.65 -1.89
C GLU A 269 24.60 4.47 -1.20
N PHE A 270 25.28 3.31 -1.14
CA PHE A 270 24.75 2.12 -0.49
C PHE A 270 24.86 2.20 1.03
N ALA A 271 24.01 1.46 1.74
CA ALA A 271 24.17 1.26 3.17
C ALA A 271 25.48 0.49 3.42
N ASN A 272 26.34 1.04 4.26
CA ASN A 272 27.55 0.38 4.69
C ASN A 272 27.25 -0.54 5.89
N MET A 273 28.11 -1.52 6.11
CA MET A 273 28.08 -2.35 7.32
C MET A 273 29.09 -1.74 8.32
N PRO A 274 28.60 -1.13 9.41
CA PRO A 274 29.47 -0.45 10.37
C PRO A 274 30.52 -1.40 10.95
N GLU A 275 30.17 -2.65 11.17
CA GLU A 275 31.02 -3.68 11.74
C GLU A 275 32.22 -3.98 10.82
N ILE A 276 31.96 -4.15 9.50
CA ILE A 276 33.03 -4.36 8.54
C ILE A 276 33.90 -3.10 8.39
N THR A 277 33.26 -1.93 8.40
CA THR A 277 34.02 -0.66 8.37
C THR A 277 34.96 -0.56 9.57
N ASN A 278 34.49 -0.99 10.74
CA ASN A 278 35.30 -0.97 11.98
C ASN A 278 36.49 -1.94 11.85
N GLU A 279 36.27 -3.16 11.37
CA GLU A 279 37.35 -4.14 11.16
C GLU A 279 38.39 -3.63 10.15
N VAL A 280 37.96 -3.01 9.06
CA VAL A 280 38.86 -2.38 8.08
C VAL A 280 39.64 -1.23 8.71
N ASN A 281 38.98 -0.42 9.54
CA ASN A 281 39.67 0.66 10.27
C ASN A 281 40.70 0.11 11.27
N LEU A 282 40.38 -0.97 11.99
CA LEU A 282 41.37 -1.63 12.88
C LEU A 282 42.64 -2.05 12.13
N MET A 283 42.46 -2.49 10.87
CA MET A 283 43.61 -2.91 10.02
C MET A 283 44.41 -1.74 9.43
N LEU A 284 43.69 -0.70 8.95
CA LEU A 284 44.32 0.38 8.16
C LEU A 284 44.62 1.62 8.97
N ASP A 285 43.79 2.00 9.91
CA ASP A 285 43.92 3.18 10.78
C ASP A 285 43.16 2.93 12.10
N PRO A 286 43.83 2.26 13.07
CA PRO A 286 43.20 1.93 14.36
C PRO A 286 42.65 3.12 15.14
N SER A 287 43.11 4.34 14.86
CA SER A 287 42.61 5.55 15.49
C SER A 287 41.15 5.90 15.12
N LYS A 288 40.65 5.36 14.00
CA LYS A 288 39.28 5.51 13.51
C LYS A 288 38.37 4.38 13.90
N ALA A 289 38.91 3.31 14.48
CA ALA A 289 38.11 2.17 14.91
C ALA A 289 37.49 2.41 16.30
N ASP A 290 36.31 1.90 16.52
CA ASP A 290 35.67 1.81 17.82
C ASP A 290 36.09 0.47 18.50
N PRO A 291 36.95 0.52 19.52
CA PRO A 291 37.42 -0.69 20.19
C PRO A 291 36.33 -1.40 21.00
N ASN A 292 35.20 -0.74 21.25
CA ASN A 292 34.05 -1.27 21.99
C ASN A 292 32.92 -1.79 21.07
N MET A 293 33.09 -1.72 19.74
CA MET A 293 32.07 -2.23 18.83
C MET A 293 31.95 -3.74 18.96
N PRO A 294 30.79 -4.27 19.37
CA PRO A 294 30.62 -5.72 19.47
C PRO A 294 30.72 -6.36 18.08
N PRO A 295 31.28 -7.57 18.00
CA PRO A 295 31.23 -8.34 16.76
C PRO A 295 29.77 -8.56 16.35
N PRO A 296 29.43 -8.54 15.05
CA PRO A 296 28.08 -8.81 14.60
C PRO A 296 27.72 -10.27 14.83
N ASP A 297 26.47 -10.51 15.26
CA ASP A 297 25.94 -11.88 15.37
C ASP A 297 25.87 -12.56 14.01
N LYS A 298 25.67 -11.78 12.96
CA LYS A 298 25.48 -12.24 11.58
C LYS A 298 25.72 -11.11 10.59
N PHE A 299 26.34 -11.41 9.46
CA PHE A 299 26.50 -10.47 8.34
C PHE A 299 25.32 -10.55 7.37
N GLY A 300 24.80 -9.38 6.99
CA GLY A 300 23.74 -9.25 5.98
C GLY A 300 22.36 -9.71 6.46
N VAL A 301 21.54 -10.18 5.52
CA VAL A 301 20.12 -10.49 5.72
C VAL A 301 19.83 -11.93 5.34
N SER A 302 19.45 -12.74 6.30
CA SER A 302 18.95 -14.12 6.09
C SER A 302 17.42 -14.12 6.03
N ASP A 303 16.76 -13.43 6.95
CA ASP A 303 15.31 -13.39 7.07
C ASP A 303 14.81 -11.97 7.39
N VAL A 304 13.50 -11.79 7.45
CA VAL A 304 12.84 -10.50 7.74
C VAL A 304 13.28 -9.89 9.06
N THR A 305 13.68 -10.68 10.04
CA THR A 305 14.21 -10.18 11.33
C THR A 305 15.55 -9.47 11.21
N ASP A 306 16.29 -9.71 10.14
CA ASP A 306 17.57 -9.06 9.86
C ASP A 306 17.43 -7.76 9.09
N LEU A 307 16.25 -7.53 8.47
CA LEU A 307 15.92 -6.28 7.76
C LEU A 307 15.67 -5.14 8.74
N SER A 308 15.84 -3.91 8.25
CA SER A 308 15.29 -2.75 8.98
C SER A 308 13.75 -2.80 8.99
N TRP A 309 13.14 -2.29 10.06
CA TRP A 309 11.67 -2.19 10.13
C TRP A 309 11.09 -1.32 8.99
N THR A 310 11.87 -0.38 8.47
CA THR A 310 11.45 0.46 7.33
C THR A 310 11.38 -0.31 6.03
N SER A 311 12.24 -1.30 5.81
CA SER A 311 12.19 -2.19 4.66
C SER A 311 10.92 -3.06 4.68
N ILE A 312 10.55 -3.60 5.86
CA ILE A 312 9.31 -4.37 6.03
C ILE A 312 8.08 -3.45 5.87
N MET A 313 8.11 -2.23 6.44
CA MET A 313 7.05 -1.24 6.23
C MET A 313 6.88 -0.92 4.74
N GLY A 314 7.98 -0.78 3.99
CA GLY A 314 7.97 -0.62 2.54
C GLY A 314 7.30 -1.78 1.82
N ALA A 315 7.49 -3.01 2.30
CA ALA A 315 6.83 -4.20 1.74
C ALA A 315 5.30 -4.17 1.97
N TYR A 316 4.84 -3.74 3.15
CA TYR A 316 3.42 -3.53 3.43
C TYR A 316 2.81 -2.34 2.65
N ALA A 317 3.60 -1.29 2.40
CA ALA A 317 3.17 -0.14 1.62
C ALA A 317 3.15 -0.41 0.10
N CYS A 318 3.73 -1.52 -0.37
CA CYS A 318 3.84 -1.83 -1.78
C CYS A 318 2.47 -2.14 -2.42
N THR A 319 2.12 -1.35 -3.45
CA THR A 319 0.87 -1.54 -4.23
C THR A 319 1.01 -2.55 -5.36
N GLU A 320 2.14 -3.22 -5.48
CA GLU A 320 2.43 -4.18 -6.56
C GLU A 320 2.22 -3.61 -7.97
N CYS A 321 2.35 -2.30 -8.14
CA CYS A 321 2.08 -1.60 -9.41
C CYS A 321 3.04 -1.97 -10.55
N GLY A 322 4.17 -2.60 -10.26
CA GLY A 322 5.13 -3.12 -11.20
C GLY A 322 5.96 -2.06 -11.95
N ARG A 323 6.00 -0.81 -11.48
CA ARG A 323 6.87 0.21 -12.09
C ARG A 323 8.34 -0.19 -11.94
N CYS A 324 8.74 -0.69 -10.78
CA CYS A 324 10.11 -1.15 -10.50
C CYS A 324 10.53 -2.32 -11.38
N THR A 325 9.66 -3.31 -11.57
CA THR A 325 9.90 -4.47 -12.45
C THR A 325 10.03 -4.03 -13.91
N SER A 326 9.13 -3.15 -14.39
CA SER A 326 9.19 -2.64 -15.78
C SER A 326 10.38 -1.71 -16.08
N ALA A 327 11.09 -1.23 -15.05
CA ALA A 327 12.28 -0.40 -15.19
C ALA A 327 13.58 -1.17 -14.88
N CYS A 328 13.47 -2.42 -14.40
CA CYS A 328 14.61 -3.23 -14.02
C CYS A 328 15.34 -3.76 -15.27
N PRO A 329 16.62 -3.43 -15.50
CA PRO A 329 17.37 -3.92 -16.64
C PRO A 329 17.43 -5.45 -16.70
N ALA A 330 17.60 -6.12 -15.55
CA ALA A 330 17.62 -7.57 -15.49
C ALA A 330 16.27 -8.17 -15.93
N ASN A 331 15.14 -7.63 -15.47
CA ASN A 331 13.82 -8.11 -15.87
C ASN A 331 13.54 -7.85 -17.35
N ILE A 332 13.90 -6.68 -17.87
CA ILE A 332 13.72 -6.30 -19.28
C ILE A 332 14.50 -7.26 -20.22
N THR A 333 15.68 -7.73 -19.78
CA THR A 333 16.50 -8.68 -20.54
C THR A 333 16.14 -10.15 -20.33
N GLY A 334 15.01 -10.43 -19.64
CA GLY A 334 14.47 -11.77 -19.47
C GLY A 334 15.04 -12.57 -18.29
N LYS A 335 15.81 -11.94 -17.38
CA LYS A 335 16.28 -12.58 -16.14
C LYS A 335 15.14 -12.69 -15.11
N GLU A 336 15.26 -13.64 -14.18
CA GLU A 336 14.22 -13.97 -13.21
C GLU A 336 13.92 -12.85 -12.20
N LEU A 337 14.80 -11.87 -12.01
CA LEU A 337 14.62 -10.81 -11.02
C LEU A 337 13.40 -9.92 -11.31
N SER A 338 12.48 -9.87 -10.35
CA SER A 338 11.41 -8.88 -10.25
C SER A 338 11.52 -8.12 -8.92
N PRO A 339 11.92 -6.83 -8.91
CA PRO A 339 11.97 -6.05 -7.67
C PRO A 339 10.63 -5.95 -6.95
N ARG A 340 9.50 -6.07 -7.66
CA ARG A 340 8.17 -6.17 -7.07
C ARG A 340 8.00 -7.48 -6.29
N LYS A 341 8.42 -8.62 -6.85
CA LYS A 341 8.37 -9.93 -6.20
C LYS A 341 9.17 -9.90 -4.88
N ILE A 342 10.35 -9.28 -4.87
CA ILE A 342 11.15 -9.12 -3.64
C ILE A 342 10.30 -8.49 -2.51
N MET A 343 9.54 -7.42 -2.81
CA MET A 343 8.68 -6.78 -1.82
C MET A 343 7.49 -7.65 -1.42
N MET A 344 6.90 -8.38 -2.38
CA MET A 344 5.77 -9.29 -2.11
C MET A 344 6.20 -10.45 -1.20
N ASP A 345 7.34 -11.07 -1.49
CA ASP A 345 7.89 -12.18 -0.71
C ASP A 345 8.31 -11.72 0.70
N THR A 346 8.90 -10.52 0.81
CA THR A 346 9.22 -9.93 2.12
C THR A 346 7.96 -9.72 2.96
N ARG A 347 6.86 -9.21 2.38
CA ARG A 347 5.58 -9.08 3.09
C ARG A 347 5.02 -10.44 3.49
N ALA A 348 4.99 -11.39 2.56
CA ALA A 348 4.48 -12.73 2.80
C ALA A 348 5.27 -13.43 3.94
N ARG A 349 6.60 -13.32 3.92
CA ARG A 349 7.45 -13.89 4.97
C ARG A 349 7.23 -13.22 6.34
N ALA A 350 7.07 -11.91 6.37
CA ALA A 350 6.77 -11.19 7.61
C ALA A 350 5.39 -11.59 8.19
N GLU A 351 4.39 -11.83 7.35
CA GLU A 351 3.08 -12.31 7.76
C GLU A 351 3.14 -13.76 8.27
N GLU A 352 3.84 -14.65 7.55
CA GLU A 352 4.03 -16.05 7.95
C GLU A 352 4.70 -16.15 9.31
N LEU A 353 5.86 -15.51 9.48
CA LEU A 353 6.59 -15.51 10.74
C LEU A 353 5.80 -14.86 11.88
N GLY A 354 5.12 -13.75 11.59
CA GLY A 354 4.30 -13.08 12.57
C GLY A 354 3.12 -13.93 13.05
N ASN A 355 2.45 -14.65 12.17
CA ASN A 355 1.38 -15.58 12.54
C ASN A 355 1.92 -16.77 13.34
N ALA A 356 3.06 -17.34 12.93
CA ALA A 356 3.71 -18.42 13.67
C ALA A 356 4.10 -18.00 15.09
N LYS A 357 4.59 -16.77 15.29
CA LYS A 357 4.86 -16.21 16.62
C LYS A 357 3.60 -15.96 17.46
N ASP A 358 2.45 -15.69 16.84
CA ASP A 358 1.16 -15.60 17.55
C ASP A 358 0.73 -16.96 18.10
N GLU A 359 1.01 -18.05 17.37
CA GLU A 359 0.62 -19.42 17.73
C GLU A 359 1.57 -20.08 18.71
N HIS A 360 2.89 -19.84 18.55
CA HIS A 360 3.94 -20.60 19.26
C HIS A 360 4.75 -19.73 20.25
N GLY A 361 4.50 -18.44 20.31
CA GLY A 361 5.20 -17.51 21.20
C GLY A 361 6.27 -16.65 20.51
N PRO A 362 6.71 -15.56 21.18
CA PRO A 362 7.55 -14.53 20.58
C PRO A 362 8.94 -15.02 20.15
N ASP A 363 9.48 -16.04 20.81
CA ASP A 363 10.82 -16.60 20.56
C ASP A 363 10.81 -17.75 19.54
N TYR A 364 9.64 -18.05 18.95
CA TYR A 364 9.51 -19.12 17.97
C TYR A 364 10.28 -18.83 16.68
N HIS A 365 10.98 -19.86 16.21
CA HIS A 365 11.71 -19.90 14.95
C HIS A 365 11.23 -21.08 14.11
N ASP A 366 10.77 -20.83 12.90
CA ASP A 366 10.23 -21.86 12.00
C ASP A 366 11.29 -22.52 11.10
N GLY A 367 12.56 -22.11 11.24
CA GLY A 367 13.68 -22.61 10.44
C GLY A 367 13.69 -22.15 8.98
N LYS A 368 12.73 -21.31 8.56
CA LYS A 368 12.65 -20.74 7.21
C LYS A 368 13.36 -19.39 7.13
N SER A 369 13.61 -18.96 5.91
CA SER A 369 14.28 -17.71 5.60
C SER A 369 13.72 -17.04 4.34
N LEU A 370 14.11 -15.79 4.06
CA LEU A 370 13.82 -15.15 2.77
C LEU A 370 14.47 -15.86 1.58
N HIS A 371 15.56 -16.60 1.81
CA HIS A 371 16.24 -17.37 0.76
C HIS A 371 15.45 -18.61 0.28
N ASP A 372 14.40 -19.00 1.00
CA ASP A 372 13.48 -20.04 0.55
C ASP A 372 12.46 -19.51 -0.48
N LEU A 373 12.25 -18.19 -0.53
CA LEU A 373 11.31 -17.50 -1.42
C LEU A 373 12.02 -16.78 -2.57
N ILE A 374 13.23 -16.26 -2.32
CA ILE A 374 14.02 -15.45 -3.25
C ILE A 374 15.27 -16.24 -3.60
N SER A 375 15.40 -16.64 -4.87
CA SER A 375 16.49 -17.47 -5.33
C SER A 375 17.82 -16.70 -5.43
N GLN A 376 18.94 -17.44 -5.39
CA GLN A 376 20.26 -16.87 -5.64
C GLN A 376 20.35 -16.23 -7.03
N GLU A 377 19.72 -16.83 -8.05
CA GLU A 377 19.70 -16.29 -9.41
C GLU A 377 19.01 -14.92 -9.45
N GLU A 378 17.86 -14.75 -8.79
CA GLU A 378 17.19 -13.45 -8.68
C GLU A 378 18.10 -12.41 -8.04
N LEU A 379 18.78 -12.78 -6.95
CA LEU A 379 19.68 -11.86 -6.25
C LEU A 379 20.88 -11.46 -7.13
N LEU A 380 21.53 -12.42 -7.76
CA LEU A 380 22.73 -12.17 -8.58
C LEU A 380 22.44 -11.45 -9.90
N ALA A 381 21.20 -11.55 -10.41
CA ALA A 381 20.77 -10.79 -11.59
C ALA A 381 20.70 -9.27 -11.38
N CYS A 382 20.67 -8.79 -10.13
CA CYS A 382 20.59 -7.36 -9.83
C CYS A 382 21.91 -6.63 -10.14
N THR A 383 21.86 -5.59 -10.96
CA THR A 383 23.02 -4.76 -11.32
C THR A 383 23.21 -3.55 -10.40
N THR A 384 22.47 -3.46 -9.30
CA THR A 384 22.51 -2.37 -8.31
C THR A 384 22.31 -0.94 -8.87
N CYS A 385 21.60 -0.83 -9.99
CA CYS A 385 21.44 0.44 -10.73
C CYS A 385 20.47 1.45 -10.12
N ASN A 386 19.77 1.13 -9.03
CA ASN A 386 18.72 1.95 -8.36
C ASN A 386 17.47 2.31 -9.21
N ALA A 387 17.32 1.83 -10.44
CA ALA A 387 16.16 2.14 -11.27
C ALA A 387 14.82 1.79 -10.58
N CYS A 388 14.76 0.68 -9.83
CA CYS A 388 13.58 0.27 -9.09
C CYS A 388 13.19 1.24 -7.98
N VAL A 389 14.16 1.85 -7.30
CA VAL A 389 13.96 2.85 -6.23
C VAL A 389 13.48 4.17 -6.83
N GLU A 390 14.13 4.61 -7.91
CA GLU A 390 13.81 5.89 -8.57
C GLU A 390 12.38 5.92 -9.11
N VAL A 391 11.93 4.86 -9.77
CA VAL A 391 10.58 4.82 -10.36
C VAL A 391 9.46 4.52 -9.38
N CYS A 392 9.79 4.18 -8.12
CA CYS A 392 8.78 3.87 -7.11
C CYS A 392 8.01 5.13 -6.73
N PRO A 393 6.67 5.13 -6.83
CA PRO A 393 5.86 6.32 -6.55
C PRO A 393 5.86 6.74 -5.08
N ILE A 394 6.26 5.87 -4.17
CA ILE A 394 6.30 6.11 -2.72
C ILE A 394 7.68 5.79 -2.11
N ASN A 395 8.74 5.80 -2.90
CA ASN A 395 10.13 5.65 -2.47
C ASN A 395 10.46 4.33 -1.74
N ILE A 396 9.82 3.22 -2.10
CA ILE A 396 10.20 1.89 -1.58
C ILE A 396 11.56 1.49 -2.16
N ASN A 397 12.39 0.86 -1.33
CA ASN A 397 13.75 0.45 -1.68
C ASN A 397 13.94 -1.10 -1.69
N PRO A 398 13.60 -1.79 -2.79
CA PRO A 398 13.84 -3.22 -2.91
C PRO A 398 15.34 -3.58 -2.94
N LEU A 399 16.18 -2.63 -3.36
CA LEU A 399 17.62 -2.86 -3.51
C LEU A 399 18.31 -3.11 -2.16
N GLU A 400 17.85 -2.45 -1.09
CA GLU A 400 18.39 -2.66 0.24
C GLU A 400 18.22 -4.11 0.72
N ILE A 401 17.07 -4.71 0.43
CA ILE A 401 16.81 -6.12 0.73
C ILE A 401 17.72 -7.03 -0.11
N ILE A 402 17.77 -6.81 -1.42
CA ILE A 402 18.62 -7.59 -2.33
C ILE A 402 20.09 -7.52 -1.91
N PHE A 403 20.55 -6.33 -1.57
CA PHE A 403 21.94 -6.10 -1.18
C PHE A 403 22.30 -6.80 0.14
N GLY A 404 21.43 -6.67 1.15
CA GLY A 404 21.62 -7.36 2.42
C GLY A 404 21.59 -8.88 2.29
N MET A 405 20.71 -9.43 1.44
CA MET A 405 20.66 -10.88 1.17
C MET A 405 21.93 -11.36 0.44
N ARG A 406 22.49 -10.58 -0.49
CA ARG A 406 23.79 -10.88 -1.11
C ARG A 406 24.94 -10.87 -0.12
N GLN A 407 24.95 -9.91 0.79
CA GLN A 407 25.96 -9.84 1.86
C GLN A 407 25.92 -11.11 2.69
N TYR A 408 24.73 -11.58 3.08
CA TYR A 408 24.57 -12.84 3.82
C TYR A 408 25.11 -14.04 3.02
N GLN A 409 24.73 -14.17 1.75
CA GLN A 409 25.22 -15.27 0.91
C GLN A 409 26.74 -15.28 0.79
N THR A 410 27.35 -14.12 0.62
CA THR A 410 28.79 -14.01 0.42
C THR A 410 29.58 -14.18 1.72
N LEU A 411 29.17 -13.50 2.79
CA LEU A 411 29.96 -13.40 4.02
C LEU A 411 29.67 -14.53 5.01
N GLU A 412 28.40 -14.99 5.08
CA GLU A 412 28.02 -16.06 6.01
C GLU A 412 28.04 -17.45 5.36
N LYS A 413 27.55 -17.53 4.13
CA LYS A 413 27.40 -18.81 3.44
C LYS A 413 28.54 -19.16 2.49
N SER A 414 29.44 -18.21 2.20
CA SER A 414 30.46 -18.34 1.16
C SER A 414 29.89 -18.84 -0.16
N ALA A 415 28.61 -18.56 -0.43
CA ALA A 415 27.85 -19.02 -1.57
C ALA A 415 28.00 -18.03 -2.73
N MET A 416 29.20 -17.99 -3.30
CA MET A 416 29.52 -17.17 -4.46
C MET A 416 29.74 -18.08 -5.67
N PRO A 417 29.34 -17.70 -6.89
CA PRO A 417 29.72 -18.44 -8.10
C PRO A 417 31.22 -18.66 -8.14
N SER A 418 31.65 -19.87 -8.53
CA SER A 418 33.06 -20.27 -8.56
C SER A 418 33.91 -19.34 -9.40
N GLU A 419 33.37 -18.85 -10.54
CA GLU A 419 34.01 -17.94 -11.44
C GLU A 419 34.30 -16.58 -10.80
N TRP A 420 33.39 -16.10 -9.97
CA TRP A 420 33.56 -14.84 -9.22
C TRP A 420 34.56 -14.99 -8.08
N ALA A 421 34.53 -16.14 -7.39
CA ALA A 421 35.50 -16.46 -6.35
C ALA A 421 36.90 -16.52 -6.95
N MET A 422 37.07 -17.20 -8.09
CA MET A 422 38.35 -17.27 -8.86
C MET A 422 38.80 -15.88 -9.29
N MET A 423 37.90 -15.06 -9.85
CA MET A 423 38.23 -13.69 -10.26
C MET A 423 38.72 -12.86 -9.06
N ASN A 424 38.04 -12.93 -7.93
CA ASN A 424 38.42 -12.19 -6.72
C ASN A 424 39.78 -12.65 -6.21
N SER A 425 40.03 -13.96 -6.15
CA SER A 425 41.32 -14.53 -5.77
C SER A 425 42.47 -14.09 -6.73
N ASN A 426 42.16 -14.03 -8.02
CA ASN A 426 43.13 -13.54 -9.00
C ASN A 426 43.43 -12.05 -8.83
N ILE A 427 42.42 -11.23 -8.56
CA ILE A 427 42.61 -9.80 -8.28
C ILE A 427 43.44 -9.59 -7.02
N GLU A 428 43.19 -10.36 -5.97
CA GLU A 428 43.93 -10.31 -4.71
C GLU A 428 45.41 -10.72 -4.90
N ASN A 429 45.65 -11.83 -5.58
CA ASN A 429 47.02 -12.40 -5.70
C ASN A 429 47.79 -11.86 -6.89
N ASN A 430 47.13 -11.54 -8.01
CA ASN A 430 47.77 -11.15 -9.26
C ASN A 430 47.46 -9.70 -9.69
N GLN A 431 46.63 -8.98 -8.91
CA GLN A 431 46.13 -7.62 -9.22
C GLN A 431 45.42 -7.54 -10.58
N ALA A 432 44.95 -8.66 -11.08
CA ALA A 432 44.20 -8.80 -12.33
C ALA A 432 43.17 -9.92 -12.23
N PRO A 433 42.05 -9.86 -12.97
CA PRO A 433 40.96 -10.85 -12.86
C PRO A 433 41.32 -12.23 -13.44
N TRP A 434 42.46 -12.35 -14.15
CA TRP A 434 42.96 -13.56 -14.79
C TRP A 434 44.26 -14.02 -14.15
N GLN A 435 44.59 -15.30 -14.31
CA GLN A 435 45.82 -15.91 -13.80
C GLN A 435 47.06 -15.56 -14.66
N PHE A 436 47.27 -14.28 -14.92
CA PHE A 436 48.46 -13.80 -15.61
C PHE A 436 49.34 -13.02 -14.63
N SER A 437 50.67 -13.13 -14.86
CA SER A 437 51.61 -12.31 -14.12
C SER A 437 51.31 -10.82 -14.31
N PRO A 438 51.45 -9.98 -13.28
CA PRO A 438 51.37 -8.53 -13.45
C PRO A 438 52.28 -7.96 -14.52
N SER A 439 53.45 -8.61 -14.76
CA SER A 439 54.39 -8.27 -15.86
C SER A 439 53.80 -8.45 -17.25
N ASP A 440 52.81 -9.36 -17.43
CA ASP A 440 52.20 -9.66 -18.70
C ASP A 440 51.04 -8.75 -19.06
N ARG A 441 50.58 -7.94 -18.08
CA ARG A 441 49.42 -7.06 -18.23
C ARG A 441 49.49 -6.13 -19.44
N ALA A 442 50.67 -5.69 -19.83
CA ALA A 442 50.88 -4.78 -20.94
C ALA A 442 51.30 -5.49 -22.26
N ASN A 443 51.37 -6.83 -22.27
CA ASN A 443 51.83 -7.57 -23.47
C ASN A 443 50.98 -7.30 -24.72
N TRP A 444 49.69 -7.02 -24.56
CA TRP A 444 48.79 -6.69 -25.67
C TRP A 444 49.20 -5.40 -26.39
N THR A 445 49.89 -4.48 -25.72
CA THR A 445 50.39 -3.23 -26.33
C THR A 445 51.57 -3.47 -27.29
N LYS A 446 52.29 -4.58 -27.17
CA LYS A 446 53.46 -4.90 -28.01
C LYS A 446 53.08 -5.24 -29.44
N ASN A 447 51.81 -5.59 -29.70
CA ASN A 447 51.31 -5.97 -31.01
C ASN A 447 50.47 -4.90 -31.70
N ILE A 448 50.43 -3.68 -31.12
CA ILE A 448 49.74 -2.52 -31.71
C ILE A 448 50.79 -1.76 -32.51
N ASN A 449 50.91 -2.09 -33.78
CA ASN A 449 51.63 -1.32 -34.80
C ASN A 449 50.63 -0.59 -35.67
#